data_8876e0e0917b207057511bb6383a3136
#
_entry.id   8876e0e0917b207057511bb6383a3136
#
_cell.length_a   1.000
_cell.length_b   1.000
_cell.length_c   1.000
_cell.angle_alpha   90.00
_cell.angle_beta   90.00
_cell.angle_gamma   90.00
#
_symmetry.space_group_name_H-M   'P 1'
#
loop_
_entity.id
_entity.type
_entity.pdbx_description
1 polymer ?
#
loop_
_entity_poly.entity_id
_entity_poly.type
_entity_poly.pdbx_seq_one_letter_code
_entity_poly.pdbx_strand_id
1 'polypeptide(L)'
;EEGCSRKLVFSGDIGNKNQPLIKDPEYTKTADYFVMESTYGDRLHGSTRPDYVRELTQIIQETLDKGGNVVIPSFAVGRTQEMLYFIRKIKADGLVSNHADFPVYVDSPLAVEATGIFKQNERTCFDEEAMELVRQGINPITFPGLRLAITSDESKAINFDETPKVIISASGM
;
A
#
# COMPACT_ATOMS: atom_id res chain seq x y z
N GLU A 1 -34.89 -22.95 19.15
CA GLU A 1 -34.76 -23.88 20.31
C GLU A 1 -33.95 -23.18 21.37
N GLU A 2 -34.53 -23.05 22.56
CA GLU A 2 -33.83 -22.40 23.69
C GLU A 2 -32.56 -23.18 24.05
N GLY A 3 -31.43 -22.50 24.07
CA GLY A 3 -30.18 -23.03 24.61
C GLY A 3 -29.16 -23.55 23.60
N CYS A 4 -29.39 -23.45 22.28
CA CYS A 4 -28.42 -23.87 21.28
C CYS A 4 -27.70 -22.65 20.67
N SER A 5 -26.41 -22.46 20.96
CA SER A 5 -25.56 -21.45 20.33
C SER A 5 -24.78 -22.08 19.17
N ARG A 6 -24.73 -21.41 18.02
CA ARG A 6 -23.94 -21.82 16.86
C ARG A 6 -23.03 -20.68 16.42
N LYS A 7 -21.76 -20.99 16.13
CA LYS A 7 -20.78 -20.03 15.66
C LYS A 7 -20.65 -20.14 14.15
N LEU A 8 -21.11 -19.10 13.45
CA LEU A 8 -20.93 -18.95 12.01
C LEU A 8 -19.77 -17.98 11.77
N VAL A 9 -18.88 -18.33 10.86
CA VAL A 9 -17.75 -17.51 10.47
C VAL A 9 -17.76 -17.31 8.98
N PHE A 10 -17.61 -16.05 8.56
CA PHE A 10 -17.47 -15.65 7.17
C PHE A 10 -16.06 -15.04 7.02
N SER A 11 -15.28 -15.54 6.07
CA SER A 11 -13.89 -15.12 5.90
C SER A 11 -13.76 -13.68 5.38
N GLY A 12 -14.75 -13.21 4.61
CA GLY A 12 -14.48 -12.09 3.71
C GLY A 12 -13.32 -12.43 2.76
N ASP A 13 -12.59 -11.41 2.31
CA ASP A 13 -11.36 -11.59 1.54
C ASP A 13 -10.23 -11.99 2.48
N ILE A 14 -9.56 -13.11 2.16
CA ILE A 14 -8.46 -13.63 2.98
C ILE A 14 -7.15 -13.01 2.52
N GLY A 15 -6.55 -12.16 3.38
CA GLY A 15 -5.25 -11.56 3.12
C GLY A 15 -4.07 -12.52 3.31
N ASN A 16 -2.92 -12.14 2.76
CA ASN A 16 -1.66 -12.85 2.96
C ASN A 16 -1.05 -12.53 4.33
N LYS A 17 -0.23 -13.46 4.83
CA LYS A 17 0.61 -13.25 6.01
C LYS A 17 1.84 -12.39 5.69
N ASN A 18 2.36 -11.75 6.73
CA ASN A 18 3.59 -10.95 6.67
C ASN A 18 3.53 -9.87 5.59
N GLN A 19 2.36 -9.28 5.36
CA GLN A 19 2.27 -8.10 4.51
C GLN A 19 2.92 -6.92 5.24
N PRO A 20 3.72 -6.10 4.55
CA PRO A 20 4.30 -4.93 5.18
C PRO A 20 3.22 -3.93 5.57
N LEU A 21 3.50 -3.11 6.58
CA LEU A 21 2.68 -2.04 7.10
C LEU A 21 1.54 -2.50 8.02
N ILE A 22 0.86 -3.60 7.72
CA ILE A 22 -0.31 -4.05 8.48
C ILE A 22 -0.07 -5.38 9.18
N LYS A 23 -0.76 -5.56 10.32
CA LYS A 23 -0.74 -6.81 11.08
C LYS A 23 -1.30 -7.97 10.26
N ASP A 24 -0.82 -9.16 10.58
CA ASP A 24 -1.39 -10.39 10.02
C ASP A 24 -2.87 -10.57 10.39
N PRO A 25 -3.65 -11.26 9.55
CA PRO A 25 -5.03 -11.59 9.86
C PRO A 25 -5.17 -12.42 11.14
N GLU A 26 -6.20 -12.13 11.94
CA GLU A 26 -6.56 -12.97 13.08
C GLU A 26 -7.34 -14.20 12.62
N TYR A 27 -6.88 -15.38 13.04
CA TYR A 27 -7.51 -16.64 12.65
C TYR A 27 -8.54 -17.11 13.68
N THR A 28 -9.73 -17.44 13.20
CA THR A 28 -10.75 -18.10 14.00
C THR A 28 -10.38 -19.57 14.23
N LYS A 29 -10.22 -19.96 15.50
CA LYS A 29 -9.78 -21.32 15.87
C LYS A 29 -10.88 -22.38 15.72
N THR A 30 -12.14 -22.00 15.91
CA THR A 30 -13.28 -22.92 15.90
C THR A 30 -14.52 -22.26 15.31
N ALA A 31 -15.31 -23.02 14.56
CA ALA A 31 -16.60 -22.60 14.04
C ALA A 31 -17.51 -23.82 13.90
N ASP A 32 -18.84 -23.65 14.05
CA ASP A 32 -19.82 -24.67 13.66
C ASP A 32 -20.03 -24.65 12.14
N TYR A 33 -20.01 -23.47 11.54
CA TYR A 33 -20.11 -23.26 10.09
C TYR A 33 -19.08 -22.22 9.65
N PHE A 34 -18.37 -22.52 8.56
CA PHE A 34 -17.36 -21.64 7.99
C PHE A 34 -17.63 -21.39 6.50
N VAL A 35 -17.84 -20.15 6.13
CA VAL A 35 -18.02 -19.71 4.75
C VAL A 35 -16.78 -18.96 4.34
N MET A 36 -16.05 -19.48 3.36
CA MET A 36 -14.73 -19.01 2.95
C MET A 36 -14.73 -18.64 1.47
N GLU A 37 -14.02 -17.54 1.11
CA GLU A 37 -13.69 -17.27 -0.27
C GLU A 37 -12.82 -18.38 -0.88
N SER A 38 -12.83 -18.48 -2.22
CA SER A 38 -11.95 -19.38 -2.95
C SER A 38 -11.50 -18.78 -4.31
N THR A 39 -11.36 -17.47 -4.37
CA THR A 39 -11.06 -16.72 -5.59
C THR A 39 -9.83 -17.25 -6.33
N TYR A 40 -8.79 -17.59 -5.59
CA TYR A 40 -7.57 -18.22 -6.10
C TYR A 40 -7.30 -19.57 -5.47
N GLY A 41 -8.35 -20.30 -5.11
CA GLY A 41 -8.25 -21.61 -4.43
C GLY A 41 -7.57 -22.71 -5.26
N ASP A 42 -7.42 -22.49 -6.57
CA ASP A 42 -6.71 -23.37 -7.51
C ASP A 42 -5.23 -23.02 -7.72
N ARG A 43 -4.70 -22.01 -7.03
CA ARG A 43 -3.35 -21.47 -7.26
C ARG A 43 -2.52 -21.41 -5.98
N LEU A 44 -1.24 -21.61 -6.14
CA LEU A 44 -0.27 -21.42 -5.07
C LEU A 44 0.55 -20.16 -5.35
N HIS A 45 0.86 -19.40 -4.32
CA HIS A 45 1.87 -18.34 -4.41
C HIS A 45 3.26 -18.93 -4.68
N GLY A 46 4.12 -18.16 -5.37
CA GLY A 46 5.51 -18.56 -5.57
C GLY A 46 6.22 -18.83 -4.25
N SER A 47 7.16 -19.78 -4.26
CA SER A 47 7.92 -20.20 -3.07
C SER A 47 8.85 -19.12 -2.52
N THR A 48 9.24 -18.15 -3.35
CA THR A 48 10.14 -17.04 -2.97
C THR A 48 9.37 -15.73 -3.02
N ARG A 49 9.49 -14.94 -1.94
CA ARG A 49 8.95 -13.60 -1.91
C ARG A 49 9.92 -12.67 -2.63
N PRO A 50 9.46 -11.87 -3.62
CA PRO A 50 10.31 -10.88 -4.27
C PRO A 50 10.80 -9.82 -3.27
N ASP A 51 11.97 -9.28 -3.49
CA ASP A 51 12.43 -8.08 -2.80
C ASP A 51 11.80 -6.85 -3.48
N TYR A 52 10.59 -6.50 -3.02
CA TYR A 52 9.80 -5.42 -3.60
C TYR A 52 10.52 -4.07 -3.56
N VAL A 53 11.29 -3.79 -2.50
CA VAL A 53 12.05 -2.54 -2.37
C VAL A 53 13.11 -2.46 -3.44
N ARG A 54 13.87 -3.54 -3.63
CA ARG A 54 14.93 -3.62 -4.65
C ARG A 54 14.38 -3.50 -6.06
N GLU A 55 13.34 -4.27 -6.38
CA GLU A 55 12.73 -4.26 -7.72
C GLU A 55 12.11 -2.91 -8.04
N LEU A 56 11.37 -2.32 -7.10
CA LEU A 56 10.76 -1.00 -7.26
C LEU A 56 11.83 0.09 -7.40
N THR A 57 12.91 0.02 -6.61
CA THR A 57 14.06 0.93 -6.73
C THR A 57 14.67 0.88 -8.13
N GLN A 58 14.89 -0.31 -8.68
CA GLN A 58 15.45 -0.47 -10.01
C GLN A 58 14.54 0.15 -11.08
N ILE A 59 13.23 -0.13 -11.04
CA ILE A 59 12.26 0.42 -11.98
C ILE A 59 12.23 1.96 -11.90
N ILE A 60 12.21 2.51 -10.69
CA ILE A 60 12.22 3.97 -10.49
C ILE A 60 13.51 4.57 -11.05
N GLN A 61 14.68 4.03 -10.69
CA GLN A 61 15.97 4.52 -11.15
C GLN A 61 16.05 4.54 -12.68
N GLU A 62 15.81 3.41 -13.32
CA GLU A 62 15.90 3.27 -14.78
C GLU A 62 14.93 4.18 -15.53
N THR A 63 13.77 4.44 -14.96
CA THR A 63 12.74 5.27 -15.58
C THR A 63 13.06 6.76 -15.42
N LEU A 64 13.46 7.19 -14.23
CA LEU A 64 13.81 8.59 -13.98
C LEU A 64 15.08 8.99 -14.72
N ASP A 65 16.08 8.08 -14.85
CA ASP A 65 17.30 8.33 -15.63
C ASP A 65 17.02 8.58 -17.12
N LYS A 66 15.92 8.02 -17.63
CA LYS A 66 15.43 8.26 -19.00
C LYS A 66 14.54 9.51 -19.11
N GLY A 67 14.32 10.23 -18.02
CA GLY A 67 13.41 11.38 -17.98
C GLY A 67 11.92 10.99 -18.01
N GLY A 68 11.58 9.73 -17.74
CA GLY A 68 10.21 9.20 -17.78
C GLY A 68 9.49 9.24 -16.43
N ASN A 69 8.21 8.87 -16.47
CA ASN A 69 7.36 8.75 -15.28
C ASN A 69 7.07 7.28 -14.98
N VAL A 70 7.09 6.90 -13.69
CA VAL A 70 6.61 5.59 -13.23
C VAL A 70 5.14 5.71 -12.86
N VAL A 71 4.27 4.96 -13.52
CA VAL A 71 2.84 4.91 -13.20
C VAL A 71 2.54 3.55 -12.54
N ILE A 72 2.00 3.59 -11.33
CA ILE A 72 1.66 2.41 -10.54
C ILE A 72 0.14 2.33 -10.40
N PRO A 73 -0.56 1.49 -11.19
CA PRO A 73 -1.98 1.23 -10.97
C PRO A 73 -2.15 0.46 -9.65
N SER A 74 -3.02 0.96 -8.78
CA SER A 74 -3.14 0.45 -7.42
C SER A 74 -4.55 0.59 -6.90
N PHE A 75 -5.04 -0.38 -6.11
CA PHE A 75 -6.30 -0.17 -5.39
C PHE A 75 -6.15 0.94 -4.37
N ALA A 76 -7.23 1.73 -4.20
CA ALA A 76 -7.24 2.88 -3.30
C ALA A 76 -6.99 2.48 -1.84
N VAL A 77 -7.47 1.30 -1.43
CA VAL A 77 -7.33 0.76 -0.08
C VAL A 77 -6.33 -0.41 -0.08
N GLY A 78 -5.38 -0.37 0.83
CA GLY A 78 -4.37 -1.41 1.05
C GLY A 78 -3.14 -1.25 0.14
N ARG A 79 -3.27 -1.52 -1.16
CA ARG A 79 -2.13 -1.51 -2.09
C ARG A 79 -1.48 -0.14 -2.24
N THR A 80 -2.25 0.94 -2.28
CA THR A 80 -1.68 2.30 -2.33
C THR A 80 -0.82 2.58 -1.09
N GLN A 81 -1.30 2.24 0.10
CA GLN A 81 -0.58 2.47 1.35
C GLN A 81 0.69 1.61 1.45
N GLU A 82 0.65 0.39 0.95
CA GLU A 82 1.82 -0.49 0.85
C GLU A 82 2.88 0.11 -0.10
N MET A 83 2.46 0.63 -1.27
CA MET A 83 3.39 1.32 -2.18
C MET A 83 4.00 2.57 -1.55
N LEU A 84 3.22 3.37 -0.84
CA LEU A 84 3.74 4.52 -0.10
C LEU A 84 4.77 4.11 0.96
N TYR A 85 4.54 3.00 1.67
CA TYR A 85 5.48 2.46 2.63
C TYR A 85 6.82 2.08 1.98
N PHE A 86 6.81 1.37 0.85
CA PHE A 86 8.02 1.02 0.11
C PHE A 86 8.74 2.26 -0.43
N ILE A 87 8.01 3.20 -1.03
CA ILE A 87 8.63 4.41 -1.58
C ILE A 87 9.23 5.29 -0.48
N ARG A 88 8.56 5.40 0.69
CA ARG A 88 9.16 6.06 1.85
C ARG A 88 10.50 5.44 2.23
N LYS A 89 10.56 4.10 2.29
CA LYS A 89 11.79 3.37 2.60
C LYS A 89 12.88 3.67 1.55
N ILE A 90 12.55 3.58 0.27
CA ILE A 90 13.46 3.88 -0.85
C ILE A 90 14.04 5.30 -0.72
N LYS A 91 13.20 6.29 -0.41
CA LYS A 91 13.63 7.68 -0.24
C LYS A 91 14.46 7.88 1.04
N ALA A 92 14.05 7.29 2.15
CA ALA A 92 14.76 7.41 3.42
C ALA A 92 16.15 6.79 3.37
N ASP A 93 16.29 5.66 2.68
CA ASP A 93 17.56 4.94 2.52
C ASP A 93 18.40 5.48 1.34
N GLY A 94 17.89 6.48 0.58
CA GLY A 94 18.60 7.12 -0.53
C GLY A 94 18.94 6.16 -1.67
N LEU A 95 18.06 5.19 -1.95
CA LEU A 95 18.34 4.09 -2.87
C LEU A 95 18.29 4.51 -4.35
N VAL A 96 17.68 5.65 -4.69
CA VAL A 96 17.63 6.20 -6.05
C VAL A 96 18.67 7.31 -6.18
N SER A 97 19.70 7.04 -6.98
CA SER A 97 20.83 7.96 -7.19
C SER A 97 20.42 9.12 -8.12
N ASN A 98 20.96 10.31 -7.88
CA ASN A 98 20.75 11.54 -8.67
C ASN A 98 19.31 12.07 -8.71
N HIS A 99 18.35 11.39 -8.09
CA HIS A 99 16.93 11.75 -8.07
C HIS A 99 16.36 11.69 -6.65
N ALA A 100 17.13 12.03 -5.60
CA ALA A 100 16.69 11.87 -4.20
C ALA A 100 15.32 12.55 -3.92
N ASP A 101 15.04 13.68 -4.56
CA ASP A 101 13.84 14.49 -4.34
C ASP A 101 12.71 14.24 -5.37
N PHE A 102 12.75 13.09 -6.08
CA PHE A 102 11.69 12.81 -7.06
C PHE A 102 10.28 12.93 -6.43
N PRO A 103 9.34 13.62 -7.11
CA PRO A 103 7.98 13.77 -6.59
C PRO A 103 7.20 12.48 -6.73
N VAL A 104 6.30 12.24 -5.78
CA VAL A 104 5.38 11.10 -5.77
C VAL A 104 3.96 11.63 -5.65
N TYR A 105 3.11 11.26 -6.58
CA TYR A 105 1.71 11.65 -6.58
C TYR A 105 0.82 10.47 -6.21
N VAL A 106 -0.17 10.72 -5.36
CA VAL A 106 -1.35 9.86 -5.23
C VAL A 106 -2.49 10.55 -5.96
N ASP A 107 -2.83 10.01 -7.12
CA ASP A 107 -3.86 10.52 -8.00
C ASP A 107 -5.15 9.72 -7.82
N SER A 108 -5.82 9.93 -6.68
CA SER A 108 -7.09 9.31 -6.34
C SER A 108 -7.64 9.91 -5.03
N PRO A 109 -8.78 10.61 -5.06
CA PRO A 109 -9.44 11.12 -3.85
C PRO A 109 -9.71 10.01 -2.83
N LEU A 110 -10.21 8.85 -3.28
CA LEU A 110 -10.49 7.72 -2.41
C LEU A 110 -9.23 7.16 -1.75
N ALA A 111 -8.11 7.10 -2.48
CA ALA A 111 -6.83 6.64 -1.92
C ALA A 111 -6.29 7.62 -0.87
N VAL A 112 -6.50 8.92 -1.07
CA VAL A 112 -6.14 9.96 -0.10
C VAL A 112 -6.95 9.81 1.19
N GLU A 113 -8.27 9.63 1.08
CA GLU A 113 -9.15 9.40 2.24
C GLU A 113 -8.77 8.11 2.99
N ALA A 114 -8.57 7.02 2.25
CA ALA A 114 -8.13 5.75 2.83
C ALA A 114 -6.79 5.89 3.59
N THR A 115 -5.84 6.63 3.03
CA THR A 115 -4.55 6.90 3.69
C THR A 115 -4.73 7.67 5.01
N GLY A 116 -5.68 8.60 5.06
CA GLY A 116 -6.09 9.28 6.29
C GLY A 116 -6.64 8.33 7.35
N ILE A 117 -7.47 7.36 6.94
CA ILE A 117 -8.03 6.33 7.83
C ILE A 117 -6.93 5.41 8.38
N PHE A 118 -5.98 5.00 7.55
CA PHE A 118 -4.83 4.20 8.00
C PHE A 118 -4.06 4.93 9.11
N LYS A 119 -3.79 6.23 8.94
CA LYS A 119 -3.13 7.06 9.93
C LYS A 119 -3.91 7.15 11.25
N GLN A 120 -5.23 7.27 11.19
CA GLN A 120 -6.08 7.32 12.39
C GLN A 120 -6.11 6.00 13.17
N ASN A 121 -5.86 4.89 12.49
CA ASN A 121 -5.93 3.54 13.05
C ASN A 121 -4.56 2.84 13.18
N GLU A 122 -3.46 3.57 13.16
CA GLU A 122 -2.09 3.03 13.17
C GLU A 122 -1.85 2.04 14.31
N ARG A 123 -2.28 2.35 15.54
CA ARG A 123 -2.08 1.50 16.73
C ARG A 123 -2.80 0.15 16.62
N THR A 124 -3.93 0.12 15.94
CA THR A 124 -4.77 -1.07 15.80
C THR A 124 -4.31 -1.94 14.65
N CYS A 125 -3.91 -1.31 13.53
CA CYS A 125 -3.73 -1.97 12.25
C CYS A 125 -2.26 -2.16 11.84
N PHE A 126 -1.34 -1.26 12.26
CA PHE A 126 0.05 -1.36 11.82
C PHE A 126 0.78 -2.52 12.49
N ASP A 127 1.68 -3.15 11.71
CA ASP A 127 2.61 -4.16 12.20
C ASP A 127 3.68 -3.54 13.13
N GLU A 128 4.53 -4.36 13.70
CA GLU A 128 5.53 -3.91 14.68
C GLU A 128 6.61 -3.05 14.01
N GLU A 129 6.99 -3.32 12.74
CA GLU A 129 7.98 -2.52 12.02
C GLU A 129 7.46 -1.10 11.75
N ALA A 130 6.22 -0.98 11.28
CA ALA A 130 5.58 0.32 11.08
C ALA A 130 5.35 1.06 12.40
N MET A 131 4.97 0.35 13.46
CA MET A 131 4.81 0.95 14.80
C MET A 131 6.11 1.44 15.40
N GLU A 132 7.24 0.80 15.10
CA GLU A 132 8.55 1.31 15.54
C GLU A 132 8.87 2.66 14.90
N LEU A 133 8.56 2.83 13.60
CA LEU A 133 8.67 4.13 12.94
C LEU A 133 7.80 5.19 13.60
N VAL A 134 6.55 4.84 13.93
CA VAL A 134 5.62 5.76 14.62
C VAL A 134 6.18 6.19 16.00
N ARG A 135 6.77 5.26 16.77
CA ARG A 135 7.43 5.59 18.07
C ARG A 135 8.59 6.56 17.91
N GLN A 136 9.29 6.49 16.77
CA GLN A 136 10.38 7.42 16.43
C GLN A 136 9.87 8.75 15.86
N GLY A 137 8.56 8.96 15.79
CA GLY A 137 7.93 10.15 15.21
C GLY A 137 7.95 10.18 13.67
N ILE A 138 8.22 9.03 13.03
CA ILE A 138 8.27 8.89 11.57
C ILE A 138 6.93 8.33 11.10
N ASN A 139 6.28 9.02 10.15
CA ASN A 139 5.07 8.47 9.52
C ASN A 139 5.46 7.40 8.49
N PRO A 140 4.92 6.17 8.57
CA PRO A 140 5.29 5.08 7.67
C PRO A 140 4.87 5.26 6.21
N ILE A 141 3.85 6.09 5.95
CA ILE A 141 3.22 6.25 4.63
C ILE A 141 3.20 7.70 4.13
N THR A 142 3.89 8.60 4.83
CA THR A 142 4.09 9.99 4.38
C THR A 142 5.57 10.36 4.43
N PHE A 143 6.01 11.16 3.46
CA PHE A 143 7.41 11.55 3.33
C PHE A 143 7.53 12.86 2.52
N PRO A 144 8.67 13.55 2.57
CA PRO A 144 8.90 14.73 1.74
C PRO A 144 8.77 14.43 0.24
N GLY A 145 8.07 15.29 -0.49
CA GLY A 145 7.82 15.12 -1.93
C GLY A 145 6.57 14.29 -2.27
N LEU A 146 5.83 13.78 -1.27
CA LEU A 146 4.51 13.20 -1.49
C LEU A 146 3.50 14.31 -1.75
N ARG A 147 2.76 14.19 -2.85
CA ARG A 147 1.71 15.11 -3.28
C ARG A 147 0.40 14.34 -3.49
N LEU A 148 -0.70 14.93 -3.07
CA LEU A 148 -2.02 14.31 -3.11
C LEU A 148 -2.89 15.10 -4.10
N ALA A 149 -3.39 14.46 -5.16
CA ALA A 149 -4.35 15.03 -6.09
C ALA A 149 -5.75 14.59 -5.69
N ILE A 150 -6.57 15.54 -5.25
CA ILE A 150 -7.94 15.32 -4.78
C ILE A 150 -8.94 15.81 -5.81
N THR A 151 -8.60 16.87 -6.54
CA THR A 151 -9.47 17.47 -7.54
C THR A 151 -9.08 17.05 -8.95
N SER A 152 -10.04 17.11 -9.87
CA SER A 152 -9.80 16.85 -11.29
C SER A 152 -8.75 17.80 -11.91
N ASP A 153 -8.66 19.03 -11.43
CA ASP A 153 -7.70 19.99 -11.94
C ASP A 153 -6.27 19.70 -11.44
N GLU A 154 -6.13 19.26 -10.19
CA GLU A 154 -4.85 18.75 -9.67
C GLU A 154 -4.39 17.50 -10.42
N SER A 155 -5.30 16.56 -10.71
CA SER A 155 -5.00 15.37 -11.51
C SER A 155 -4.55 15.74 -12.93
N LYS A 156 -5.26 16.65 -13.59
CA LYS A 156 -4.85 17.15 -14.93
C LYS A 156 -3.48 17.84 -14.90
N ALA A 157 -3.18 18.60 -13.84
CA ALA A 157 -1.91 19.31 -13.70
C ALA A 157 -0.69 18.37 -13.68
N ILE A 158 -0.87 17.11 -13.19
CA ILE A 158 0.19 16.10 -13.19
C ILE A 158 0.68 15.82 -14.64
N ASN A 159 -0.22 15.84 -15.61
CA ASN A 159 0.11 15.55 -17.00
C ASN A 159 0.95 16.67 -17.67
N PHE A 160 0.88 17.90 -17.16
CA PHE A 160 1.63 19.05 -17.68
C PHE A 160 2.95 19.29 -16.95
N ASP A 161 3.18 18.60 -15.83
CA ASP A 161 4.45 18.65 -15.13
C ASP A 161 5.47 17.73 -15.81
N GLU A 162 6.47 18.28 -16.46
CA GLU A 162 7.52 17.55 -17.19
C GLU A 162 8.57 16.91 -16.27
N THR A 163 8.55 17.21 -14.97
CA THR A 163 9.49 16.62 -14.01
C THR A 163 9.28 15.11 -13.90
N PRO A 164 10.31 14.28 -14.06
CA PRO A 164 10.21 12.84 -13.83
C PRO A 164 9.69 12.52 -12.43
N LYS A 165 8.68 11.66 -12.37
CA LYS A 165 7.92 11.41 -11.14
C LYS A 165 7.38 9.99 -11.02
N VAL A 166 6.93 9.65 -9.81
CA VAL A 166 6.14 8.45 -9.56
C VAL A 166 4.68 8.86 -9.36
N ILE A 167 3.75 8.17 -10.01
CA ILE A 167 2.32 8.41 -9.93
C ILE A 167 1.64 7.10 -9.48
N ILE A 168 0.99 7.14 -8.34
CA ILE A 168 0.14 6.04 -7.87
C ILE A 168 -1.30 6.43 -8.18
N SER A 169 -1.96 5.66 -9.03
CA SER A 169 -3.33 5.93 -9.48
C SER A 169 -4.22 4.75 -9.16
N ALA A 170 -5.38 5.01 -8.54
CA ALA A 170 -6.35 3.95 -8.29
C ALA A 170 -7.14 3.63 -9.56
N SER A 171 -7.35 2.32 -9.82
CA SER A 171 -8.20 1.88 -10.90
C SER A 171 -9.67 2.24 -10.64
N GLY A 172 -10.40 2.68 -11.64
CA GLY A 172 -11.84 2.93 -11.57
C GLY A 172 -12.22 4.40 -11.38
N MET A 173 -11.33 5.32 -11.68
CA MET A 173 -11.68 6.73 -11.89
C MET A 173 -11.67 7.07 -13.37
#